data_1c79eb796236ec04318d10d241bea369
#
_entry.id   1c79eb796236ec04318d10d241bea369
#
_cell.length_a   1.000
_cell.length_b   1.000
_cell.length_c   1.000
_cell.angle_alpha   90.00
_cell.angle_beta   90.00
_cell.angle_gamma   90.00
#
_symmetry.space_group_name_H-M   'P 1'
#
loop_
_entity.id
_entity.type
_entity.pdbx_description
1 polymer ?
#
loop_
_entity_poly.entity_id
_entity_poly.type
_entity_poly.pdbx_seq_one_letter_code
_entity_poly.pdbx_strand_id
1 'polypeptide(L)'
;IILFFLQNNMLAQKNYSPDSIKYLAGYNAIINDSINKGKSLIISNSLLDLNISVFYKELKQKDEDKRSVMIRLLYKIYQNVDFCSKLTFLNDKSVQYSKNILFFSPIINDSILCAELFEYKRNLNKNNKTEYRHVAAFNTSYIYLFMFDKVGKIKSMFRKEMIYD
;
A
#
# COMPACT_ATOMS: atom_id res chain seq x y z
N ILE A 1 -3.41 53.94 -8.20
CA ILE A 1 -2.33 52.96 -7.86
C ILE A 1 -3.03 51.82 -7.10
N ILE A 2 -3.29 50.72 -7.79
CA ILE A 2 -3.91 49.53 -7.21
C ILE A 2 -2.77 48.60 -6.83
N LEU A 3 -2.53 48.44 -5.51
CA LEU A 3 -1.61 47.43 -4.98
C LEU A 3 -2.31 46.06 -5.02
N PHE A 4 -1.87 45.19 -5.92
CA PHE A 4 -2.20 43.78 -5.90
C PHE A 4 -1.40 43.11 -4.77
N PHE A 5 -2.07 42.77 -3.65
CA PHE A 5 -1.55 41.85 -2.67
C PHE A 5 -1.67 40.44 -3.26
N LEU A 6 -0.58 39.94 -3.81
CA LEU A 6 -0.36 38.54 -4.06
C LEU A 6 -0.19 37.83 -2.69
N GLN A 7 -1.29 37.34 -2.13
CA GLN A 7 -1.22 36.38 -1.05
C GLN A 7 -0.61 35.11 -1.62
N ASN A 8 0.69 34.93 -1.42
CA ASN A 8 1.36 33.66 -1.55
C ASN A 8 0.80 32.72 -0.49
N ASN A 9 -0.20 31.92 -0.85
CA ASN A 9 -0.57 30.72 -0.12
C ASN A 9 0.62 29.77 -0.21
N MET A 10 1.61 29.92 0.64
CA MET A 10 2.55 28.87 1.01
C MET A 10 1.75 27.78 1.72
N LEU A 11 1.11 26.92 0.95
CA LEU A 11 0.73 25.60 1.44
C LEU A 11 2.03 24.99 1.98
N ALA A 12 2.11 24.85 3.29
CA ALA A 12 3.21 24.17 3.94
C ALA A 12 3.35 22.81 3.27
N GLN A 13 4.34 22.68 2.38
CA GLN A 13 4.66 21.41 1.73
C GLN A 13 5.09 20.47 2.85
N LYS A 14 4.21 19.56 3.25
CA LYS A 14 4.57 18.48 4.17
C LYS A 14 5.75 17.75 3.52
N ASN A 15 6.93 17.90 4.07
CA ASN A 15 8.12 17.19 3.61
C ASN A 15 7.96 15.71 3.95
N TYR A 16 7.39 14.95 3.02
CA TYR A 16 7.29 13.51 3.13
C TYR A 16 8.66 12.86 2.88
N SER A 17 8.98 11.81 3.63
CA SER A 17 10.13 10.97 3.31
C SER A 17 9.94 10.32 1.93
N PRO A 18 11.01 9.90 1.24
CA PRO A 18 10.89 9.19 -0.05
C PRO A 18 9.96 8.00 0.01
N ASP A 19 9.96 7.26 1.10
CA ASP A 19 9.06 6.13 1.32
C ASP A 19 7.60 6.59 1.45
N SER A 20 7.34 7.66 2.20
CA SER A 20 5.99 8.21 2.37
C SER A 20 5.38 8.63 1.03
N ILE A 21 6.18 9.17 0.12
CA ILE A 21 5.75 9.53 -1.23
C ILE A 21 5.25 8.29 -1.99
N LYS A 22 5.97 7.18 -1.90
CA LYS A 22 5.62 5.92 -2.57
C LYS A 22 4.33 5.32 -2.02
N TYR A 23 4.16 5.29 -0.69
CA TYR A 23 2.90 4.84 -0.07
C TYR A 23 1.71 5.70 -0.49
N LEU A 24 1.88 7.04 -0.50
CA LEU A 24 0.84 7.95 -0.93
C LEU A 24 0.49 7.77 -2.42
N ALA A 25 1.50 7.58 -3.27
CA ALA A 25 1.29 7.28 -4.69
C ALA A 25 0.54 5.95 -4.88
N GLY A 26 0.93 4.90 -4.17
CA GLY A 26 0.24 3.61 -4.18
C GLY A 26 -1.21 3.73 -3.70
N TYR A 27 -1.46 4.40 -2.59
CA TYR A 27 -2.82 4.68 -2.10
C TYR A 27 -3.66 5.40 -3.16
N ASN A 28 -3.14 6.49 -3.72
CA ASN A 28 -3.86 7.26 -4.75
C ASN A 28 -4.17 6.42 -5.99
N ALA A 29 -3.25 5.57 -6.42
CA ALA A 29 -3.48 4.66 -7.54
C ALA A 29 -4.59 3.64 -7.23
N ILE A 30 -4.64 3.10 -6.01
CA ILE A 30 -5.67 2.14 -5.59
C ILE A 30 -7.06 2.79 -5.56
N ILE A 31 -7.22 3.97 -4.96
CA ILE A 31 -8.53 4.62 -4.87
C ILE A 31 -9.05 5.12 -6.23
N ASN A 32 -8.16 5.38 -7.18
CA ASN A 32 -8.49 5.76 -8.55
C ASN A 32 -8.68 4.56 -9.49
N ASP A 33 -8.38 3.36 -9.05
CA ASP A 33 -8.69 2.15 -9.82
C ASP A 33 -10.21 2.01 -9.98
N SER A 34 -10.66 1.67 -11.18
CA SER A 34 -12.08 1.59 -11.55
C SER A 34 -12.90 0.69 -10.60
N ILE A 35 -12.31 -0.39 -10.08
CA ILE A 35 -13.00 -1.32 -9.14
C ILE A 35 -13.17 -0.74 -7.74
N ASN A 36 -12.43 0.32 -7.40
CA ASN A 36 -12.45 0.95 -6.08
C ASN A 36 -13.11 2.32 -6.06
N LYS A 37 -13.56 2.80 -7.22
CA LYS A 37 -14.17 4.13 -7.36
C LYS A 37 -15.35 4.28 -6.38
N GLY A 38 -15.26 5.31 -5.54
CA GLY A 38 -16.29 5.61 -4.54
C GLY A 38 -16.20 4.78 -3.25
N LYS A 39 -15.27 3.83 -3.14
CA LYS A 39 -15.04 3.09 -1.89
C LYS A 39 -14.28 3.95 -0.89
N SER A 40 -14.75 3.95 0.34
CA SER A 40 -13.99 4.46 1.48
C SER A 40 -13.14 3.34 2.08
N LEU A 41 -11.93 3.65 2.53
CA LEU A 41 -10.97 2.64 3.00
C LEU A 41 -10.55 2.92 4.45
N ILE A 42 -10.45 1.85 5.24
CA ILE A 42 -9.60 1.84 6.44
C ILE A 42 -8.20 1.46 5.97
N ILE A 43 -7.19 2.19 6.42
CA ILE A 43 -5.79 1.87 6.15
C ILE A 43 -5.19 1.28 7.42
N SER A 44 -4.64 0.07 7.31
CA SER A 44 -3.92 -0.55 8.43
C SER A 44 -2.63 0.22 8.71
N ASN A 45 -2.37 0.49 9.98
CA ASN A 45 -1.11 1.09 10.42
C ASN A 45 0.04 0.08 10.44
N SER A 46 -0.27 -1.22 10.38
CA SER A 46 0.74 -2.29 10.35
C SER A 46 1.15 -2.59 8.93
N LEU A 47 2.45 -2.62 8.68
CA LEU A 47 3.02 -3.16 7.45
C LEU A 47 3.06 -4.68 7.57
N LEU A 48 2.81 -5.38 6.47
CA LEU A 48 2.69 -6.84 6.45
C LEU A 48 3.57 -7.45 5.37
N ASP A 49 3.97 -8.69 5.61
CA ASP A 49 4.58 -9.53 4.57
C ASP A 49 3.47 -10.06 3.64
N LEU A 50 3.20 -9.28 2.59
CA LEU A 50 2.21 -9.66 1.59
C LEU A 50 2.82 -10.61 0.55
N ASN A 51 2.01 -11.53 0.02
CA ASN A 51 2.48 -12.55 -0.92
C ASN A 51 2.85 -11.97 -2.30
N ILE A 52 4.02 -11.35 -2.39
CA ILE A 52 4.55 -10.79 -3.63
C ILE A 52 4.85 -11.86 -4.70
N SER A 53 4.97 -13.14 -4.30
CA SER A 53 5.32 -14.22 -5.24
C SER A 53 4.26 -14.43 -6.32
N VAL A 54 3.03 -14.00 -6.10
CA VAL A 54 1.96 -14.04 -7.12
C VAL A 54 2.30 -13.21 -8.37
N PHE A 55 3.23 -12.26 -8.24
CA PHE A 55 3.70 -11.39 -9.32
C PHE A 55 5.04 -11.82 -9.93
N TYR A 56 5.41 -13.10 -9.82
CA TYR A 56 6.71 -13.57 -10.30
C TYR A 56 6.97 -13.26 -11.79
N LYS A 57 5.94 -13.30 -12.64
CA LYS A 57 6.05 -12.97 -14.08
C LYS A 57 6.33 -11.49 -14.30
N GLU A 58 5.60 -10.63 -13.61
CA GLU A 58 5.70 -9.18 -13.69
C GLU A 58 7.03 -8.68 -13.14
N LEU A 59 7.58 -9.36 -12.15
CA LEU A 59 8.91 -9.13 -11.60
C LEU A 59 10.04 -9.67 -12.50
N LYS A 60 9.68 -10.27 -13.66
CA LYS A 60 10.63 -10.84 -14.64
C LYS A 60 11.57 -11.90 -14.03
N GLN A 61 11.11 -12.60 -13.01
CA GLN A 61 11.85 -13.71 -12.41
C GLN A 61 11.62 -14.97 -13.26
N LYS A 62 12.48 -15.16 -14.25
CA LYS A 62 12.41 -16.32 -15.17
C LYS A 62 12.94 -17.61 -14.55
N ASP A 63 13.77 -17.48 -13.51
CA ASP A 63 14.52 -18.57 -12.91
C ASP A 63 13.95 -18.85 -11.52
N GLU A 64 13.56 -20.10 -11.28
CA GLU A 64 12.94 -20.51 -10.03
C GLU A 64 13.89 -20.35 -8.82
N ASP A 65 15.18 -20.52 -9.03
CA ASP A 65 16.20 -20.31 -8.00
C ASP A 65 16.31 -18.84 -7.60
N LYS A 66 16.25 -17.92 -8.58
CA LYS A 66 16.26 -16.47 -8.31
C LYS A 66 15.00 -16.03 -7.58
N ARG A 67 13.86 -16.65 -7.88
CA ARG A 67 12.59 -16.45 -7.18
C ARG A 67 12.71 -16.84 -5.70
N SER A 68 13.25 -18.02 -5.42
CA SER A 68 13.45 -18.53 -4.06
C SER A 68 14.44 -17.69 -3.26
N VAL A 69 15.49 -17.17 -3.90
CA VAL A 69 16.44 -16.21 -3.29
C VAL A 69 15.76 -14.90 -2.99
N MET A 70 14.96 -14.37 -3.93
CA MET A 70 14.24 -13.12 -3.73
C MET A 70 13.24 -13.24 -2.58
N ILE A 71 12.45 -14.31 -2.51
CA ILE A 71 11.51 -14.57 -1.42
C ILE A 71 12.24 -14.62 -0.08
N ARG A 72 13.39 -15.31 0.00
CA ARG A 72 14.21 -15.38 1.23
C ARG A 72 14.82 -14.04 1.63
N LEU A 73 15.27 -13.23 0.67
CA LEU A 73 15.75 -11.87 0.93
C LEU A 73 14.64 -10.97 1.44
N LEU A 74 13.45 -11.07 0.87
CA LEU A 74 12.25 -10.38 1.33
C LEU A 74 11.93 -10.76 2.78
N TYR A 75 11.92 -12.06 3.08
CA TYR A 75 11.65 -12.56 4.43
C TYR A 75 12.63 -12.03 5.48
N LYS A 76 13.93 -11.92 5.14
CA LYS A 76 14.95 -11.33 6.03
C LYS A 76 14.76 -9.84 6.24
N ILE A 77 14.31 -9.10 5.23
CA ILE A 77 14.06 -7.67 5.33
C ILE A 77 12.88 -7.42 6.25
N TYR A 78 11.85 -8.25 6.19
CA TYR A 78 10.64 -8.12 7.01
C TYR A 78 10.85 -8.35 8.50
N GLN A 79 11.80 -9.20 8.91
CA GLN A 79 12.07 -9.49 10.31
C GLN A 79 12.67 -8.33 11.11
N ASN A 80 13.19 -7.29 10.43
CA ASN A 80 13.95 -6.20 11.05
C ASN A 80 13.26 -4.83 10.97
N VAL A 81 11.99 -4.75 10.57
CA VAL A 81 11.30 -3.47 10.38
C VAL A 81 10.33 -3.22 11.52
N ASP A 82 10.50 -2.09 12.22
CA ASP A 82 9.49 -1.56 13.12
C ASP A 82 8.28 -1.06 12.31
N PHE A 83 7.24 -1.88 12.25
CA PHE A 83 6.11 -1.73 11.34
C PHE A 83 5.13 -0.61 11.73
N CYS A 84 5.18 -0.14 12.98
CA CYS A 84 4.12 0.74 13.50
C CYS A 84 4.24 2.21 13.11
N SER A 85 5.43 2.71 12.78
CA SER A 85 5.65 4.16 12.68
C SER A 85 5.52 4.76 11.27
N LYS A 86 5.54 3.93 10.21
CA LYS A 86 5.71 4.42 8.83
C LYS A 86 4.44 4.89 8.13
N LEU A 87 3.25 4.51 8.59
CA LEU A 87 1.99 4.80 7.91
C LEU A 87 1.11 5.85 8.59
N THR A 88 1.55 6.46 9.68
CA THR A 88 0.76 7.46 10.42
C THR A 88 0.33 8.65 9.56
N PHE A 89 1.13 9.01 8.55
CA PHE A 89 0.81 10.09 7.61
C PHE A 89 -0.39 9.78 6.68
N LEU A 90 -0.80 8.51 6.58
CA LEU A 90 -2.01 8.09 5.85
C LEU A 90 -3.27 8.09 6.73
N ASN A 91 -3.15 8.38 8.03
CA ASN A 91 -4.30 8.38 8.95
C ASN A 91 -5.41 9.34 8.52
N ASP A 92 -5.05 10.47 7.92
CA ASP A 92 -6.00 11.46 7.40
C ASP A 92 -6.80 10.95 6.19
N LYS A 93 -6.31 9.90 5.52
CA LYS A 93 -6.96 9.25 4.38
C LYS A 93 -7.83 8.08 4.79
N SER A 94 -7.64 7.57 6.01
CA SER A 94 -8.38 6.43 6.54
C SER A 94 -9.68 6.88 7.18
N VAL A 95 -10.81 6.30 6.77
CA VAL A 95 -12.11 6.58 7.40
C VAL A 95 -12.27 5.82 8.72
N GLN A 96 -13.21 6.29 9.57
CA GLN A 96 -13.48 5.67 10.87
C GLN A 96 -14.12 4.27 10.75
N TYR A 97 -15.03 4.11 9.79
CA TYR A 97 -15.75 2.86 9.55
C TYR A 97 -15.77 2.53 8.06
N SER A 98 -15.45 1.31 7.71
CA SER A 98 -15.57 0.80 6.33
C SER A 98 -15.63 -0.73 6.31
N LYS A 99 -16.18 -1.27 5.23
CA LYS A 99 -16.01 -2.68 4.87
C LYS A 99 -14.67 -2.95 4.19
N ASN A 100 -14.04 -1.90 3.66
CA ASN A 100 -12.81 -2.03 2.90
C ASN A 100 -11.61 -1.70 3.79
N ILE A 101 -10.65 -2.61 3.84
CA ILE A 101 -9.40 -2.41 4.57
C ILE A 101 -8.20 -2.66 3.65
N LEU A 102 -7.26 -1.72 3.69
CA LEU A 102 -6.05 -1.73 2.90
C LEU A 102 -4.84 -2.00 3.79
N PHE A 103 -4.06 -2.99 3.40
CA PHE A 103 -2.77 -3.32 4.00
C PHE A 103 -1.64 -2.99 3.01
N PHE A 104 -0.48 -2.59 3.54
CA PHE A 104 0.72 -2.36 2.77
C PHE A 104 1.86 -3.26 3.24
N SER A 105 2.74 -3.62 2.31
CA SER A 105 4.04 -4.20 2.62
C SER A 105 5.06 -3.10 2.95
N PRO A 106 6.20 -3.43 3.57
CA PRO A 106 7.39 -2.59 3.46
C PRO A 106 7.78 -2.35 2.00
N ILE A 107 8.48 -1.24 1.75
CA ILE A 107 9.08 -1.00 0.43
C ILE A 107 10.31 -1.87 0.28
N ILE A 108 10.38 -2.58 -0.83
CA ILE A 108 11.41 -3.56 -1.15
C ILE A 108 12.39 -2.96 -2.15
N ASN A 109 13.68 -3.02 -1.84
CA ASN A 109 14.76 -2.50 -2.69
C ASN A 109 14.46 -1.07 -3.22
N ASP A 110 13.92 -0.22 -2.37
CA ASP A 110 13.57 1.17 -2.64
C ASP A 110 12.63 1.41 -3.84
N SER A 111 12.12 0.37 -4.45
CA SER A 111 11.42 0.49 -5.74
C SER A 111 10.14 -0.33 -5.87
N ILE A 112 9.85 -1.24 -4.94
CA ILE A 112 8.69 -2.13 -5.02
C ILE A 112 7.83 -1.95 -3.78
N LEU A 113 6.53 -1.77 -3.98
CA LEU A 113 5.52 -1.74 -2.93
C LEU A 113 4.43 -2.73 -3.29
N CYS A 114 4.03 -3.54 -2.32
CA CYS A 114 2.85 -4.38 -2.42
C CYS A 114 1.75 -3.82 -1.52
N ALA A 115 0.50 -3.94 -1.96
CA ALA A 115 -0.65 -3.56 -1.17
C ALA A 115 -1.78 -4.56 -1.40
N GLU A 116 -2.62 -4.78 -0.40
CA GLU A 116 -3.74 -5.70 -0.52
C GLU A 116 -5.00 -5.09 0.09
N LEU A 117 -6.06 -5.08 -0.72
CA LEU A 117 -7.35 -4.51 -0.39
C LEU A 117 -8.37 -5.63 -0.24
N PHE A 118 -8.97 -5.72 0.95
CA PHE A 118 -10.07 -6.62 1.26
C PHE A 118 -11.40 -5.87 1.32
N GLU A 119 -12.47 -6.54 0.88
CA GLU A 119 -13.83 -6.14 1.20
C GLU A 119 -14.42 -7.11 2.21
N TYR A 120 -14.57 -6.66 3.44
CA TYR A 120 -15.07 -7.48 4.54
C TYR A 120 -16.60 -7.44 4.63
N LYS A 121 -17.20 -8.52 5.13
CA LYS A 121 -18.67 -8.64 5.22
C LYS A 121 -19.33 -7.62 6.14
N ARG A 122 -18.60 -7.12 7.15
CA ARG A 122 -19.08 -6.17 8.16
C ARG A 122 -18.26 -4.90 8.14
N ASN A 123 -18.87 -3.80 8.59
CA ASN A 123 -18.10 -2.58 8.82
C ASN A 123 -17.05 -2.81 9.92
N LEU A 124 -15.82 -2.53 9.59
CA LEU A 124 -14.70 -2.49 10.51
C LEU A 124 -14.60 -1.10 11.14
N ASN A 125 -14.06 -1.04 12.35
CA ASN A 125 -13.73 0.22 13.02
C ASN A 125 -12.21 0.41 12.97
N LYS A 126 -11.75 1.57 12.49
CA LYS A 126 -10.34 1.94 12.40
C LYS A 126 -9.58 1.78 13.73
N ASN A 127 -10.25 2.05 14.87
CA ASN A 127 -9.62 1.97 16.17
C ASN A 127 -9.47 0.53 16.69
N ASN A 128 -10.16 -0.42 16.07
CA ASN A 128 -10.01 -1.82 16.42
C ASN A 128 -8.82 -2.40 15.67
N LYS A 129 -7.90 -3.02 16.41
CA LYS A 129 -6.79 -3.73 15.78
C LYS A 129 -7.36 -4.91 14.98
N THR A 130 -7.41 -4.72 13.66
CA THR A 130 -7.87 -5.77 12.73
C THR A 130 -6.65 -6.54 12.25
N GLU A 131 -6.57 -7.81 12.62
CA GLU A 131 -5.49 -8.67 12.18
C GLU A 131 -5.75 -9.16 10.74
N TYR A 132 -4.71 -9.13 9.91
CA TYR A 132 -4.77 -9.57 8.53
C TYR A 132 -5.38 -10.97 8.36
N ARG A 133 -4.95 -11.95 9.15
CA ARG A 133 -5.45 -13.33 9.09
C ARG A 133 -6.95 -13.44 9.31
N HIS A 134 -7.54 -12.58 10.13
CA HIS A 134 -8.99 -12.59 10.37
C HIS A 134 -9.77 -11.98 9.21
N VAL A 135 -9.16 -11.04 8.47
CA VAL A 135 -9.76 -10.44 7.28
C VAL A 135 -9.60 -11.35 6.07
N ALA A 136 -8.43 -12.00 5.93
CA ALA A 136 -8.12 -12.87 4.81
C ALA A 136 -8.93 -14.18 4.83
N ALA A 137 -9.16 -14.76 6.01
CA ALA A 137 -9.82 -16.05 6.13
C ALA A 137 -11.18 -16.08 5.41
N PHE A 138 -11.32 -16.99 4.44
CA PHE A 138 -12.50 -17.20 3.61
C PHE A 138 -12.99 -15.94 2.88
N ASN A 139 -12.06 -15.10 2.44
CA ASN A 139 -12.39 -13.86 1.77
C ASN A 139 -11.64 -13.73 0.43
N THR A 140 -12.09 -12.77 -0.37
CA THR A 140 -11.38 -12.37 -1.59
C THR A 140 -10.76 -11.01 -1.38
N SER A 141 -9.64 -10.77 -2.07
CA SER A 141 -8.95 -9.49 -2.06
C SER A 141 -8.44 -9.12 -3.45
N TYR A 142 -8.01 -7.87 -3.58
CA TYR A 142 -7.19 -7.41 -4.70
C TYR A 142 -5.81 -7.07 -4.18
N ILE A 143 -4.80 -7.82 -4.67
CA ILE A 143 -3.41 -7.54 -4.38
C ILE A 143 -2.81 -6.71 -5.52
N TYR A 144 -2.06 -5.67 -5.15
CA TYR A 144 -1.42 -4.70 -6.04
C TYR A 144 0.08 -4.78 -5.91
N LEU A 145 0.78 -4.67 -7.04
CA LEU A 145 2.21 -4.48 -7.10
C LEU A 145 2.52 -3.15 -7.79
N PHE A 146 3.27 -2.29 -7.13
CA PHE A 146 3.77 -1.05 -7.68
C PHE A 146 5.27 -1.13 -7.86
N MET A 147 5.74 -0.71 -9.03
CA MET A 147 7.16 -0.52 -9.31
C MET A 147 7.41 0.97 -9.50
N PHE A 148 8.37 1.51 -8.76
CA PHE A 148 8.71 2.93 -8.78
C PHE A 148 10.01 3.17 -9.53
N ASP A 149 10.14 4.37 -10.10
CA ASP A 149 11.40 4.91 -10.55
C ASP A 149 12.20 5.52 -9.39
N LYS A 150 13.40 6.03 -9.71
CA LYS A 150 14.31 6.61 -8.71
C LYS A 150 13.77 7.86 -8.01
N VAL A 151 12.76 8.53 -8.60
CA VAL A 151 12.14 9.74 -8.03
C VAL A 151 10.81 9.43 -7.30
N GLY A 152 10.46 8.15 -7.18
CA GLY A 152 9.25 7.70 -6.47
C GLY A 152 7.96 7.79 -7.28
N LYS A 153 8.04 7.93 -8.62
CA LYS A 153 6.87 7.89 -9.51
C LYS A 153 6.56 6.45 -9.88
N ILE A 154 5.28 6.09 -9.94
CA ILE A 154 4.83 4.76 -10.38
C ILE A 154 5.21 4.57 -11.85
N LYS A 155 6.07 3.59 -12.12
CA LYS A 155 6.47 3.13 -13.44
C LYS A 155 5.53 2.06 -13.98
N SER A 156 5.09 1.17 -13.09
CA SER A 156 4.17 0.07 -13.43
C SER A 156 3.29 -0.26 -12.23
N MET A 157 2.03 -0.60 -12.50
CA MET A 157 1.08 -1.11 -11.53
C MET A 157 0.46 -2.39 -12.09
N PHE A 158 0.40 -3.42 -11.26
CA PHE A 158 -0.26 -4.68 -11.56
C PHE A 158 -1.26 -5.00 -10.46
N ARG A 159 -2.35 -5.68 -10.81
CA ARG A 159 -3.39 -6.10 -9.89
C ARG A 159 -3.77 -7.54 -10.15
N LYS A 160 -3.98 -8.32 -9.11
CA LYS A 160 -4.54 -9.68 -9.16
C LYS A 160 -5.62 -9.85 -8.12
N GLU A 161 -6.59 -10.67 -8.42
CA GLU A 161 -7.58 -11.14 -7.45
C GLU A 161 -7.00 -12.34 -6.70
N MET A 162 -7.21 -12.37 -5.39
CA MET A 162 -6.79 -13.45 -4.49
C MET A 162 -8.01 -14.03 -3.80
N ILE A 163 -8.06 -15.36 -3.70
CA ILE A 163 -9.08 -16.10 -2.97
C ILE A 163 -8.37 -16.86 -1.85
N TYR A 164 -8.86 -16.69 -0.64
CA TYR A 164 -8.33 -17.36 0.55
C TYR A 164 -9.35 -18.38 1.05
N ASP A 165 -8.91 -19.62 1.18
CA ASP A 165 -9.66 -20.78 1.69
C ASP A 165 -9.50 -20.94 3.19
#